data_0dd5ebd31eb4e6f5bd004477c82b87e6
#
_entry.id   0dd5ebd31eb4e6f5bd004477c82b87e6
#
_cell.length_a   1.000
_cell.length_b   1.000
_cell.length_c   1.000
_cell.angle_alpha   90.00
_cell.angle_beta   90.00
_cell.angle_gamma   90.00
#
_symmetry.space_group_name_H-M   'P 1'
#
loop_
_entity.id
_entity.type
_entity.pdbx_description
1 polymer ?
#
loop_
_entity_poly.entity_id
_entity_poly.type
_entity_poly.pdbx_seq_one_letter_code
_entity_poly.pdbx_strand_id
1 'polypeptide(L)'
;MTTTHGDPSSARLGPALQGPSLARGLSQIFFQRNTWTGLLILAAFVVADWRMALLVAIGAVASTVAGALLGATDVRDGMQGFCGALVGAAVYVSLGGQGWAYLIALVGGVLCAPVTLAFVRLFGSRPLARFALPATTAPFCLVAGVMHATTAPLQVRSPAVHTTDGAVATFVRSLLTNVSEVVLVSSVWAGALILLGLFVASWKVGLAAVLGSVVGSLCALALGWSQADLGEGLAGYSGVLTAIALSVVFLRSSVASWLYAVLGTAITAVVTLALNDATDAPHYTWPYILTTWALLVVATAVPALRRPEPAGTA
;
A
#
# COMPACT_ATOMS: atom_id res chain seq x y z
N MET A 1 -26.43 28.97 32.48
CA MET A 1 -26.27 28.28 31.17
C MET A 1 -24.79 28.06 30.93
N THR A 2 -24.28 26.89 31.30
CA THR A 2 -22.89 26.48 31.05
C THR A 2 -22.83 25.90 29.66
N THR A 3 -22.34 26.67 28.69
CA THR A 3 -21.96 26.17 27.36
C THR A 3 -20.76 25.26 27.53
N THR A 4 -20.99 23.95 27.52
CA THR A 4 -19.92 22.96 27.38
C THR A 4 -19.29 23.16 26.01
N HIS A 5 -18.14 23.85 25.96
CA HIS A 5 -17.25 23.80 24.80
C HIS A 5 -16.80 22.34 24.64
N GLY A 6 -17.46 21.61 23.73
CA GLY A 6 -17.00 20.28 23.34
C GLY A 6 -15.55 20.39 22.83
N ASP A 7 -14.69 19.58 23.41
CA ASP A 7 -13.28 19.51 23.01
C ASP A 7 -13.19 19.27 21.48
N PRO A 8 -12.50 20.13 20.71
CA PRO A 8 -12.37 19.97 19.26
C PRO A 8 -11.72 18.64 18.83
N SER A 9 -11.03 17.96 19.73
CA SER A 9 -10.50 16.61 19.52
C SER A 9 -11.59 15.54 19.47
N SER A 10 -12.60 15.62 20.33
CA SER A 10 -13.72 14.68 20.37
C SER A 10 -14.60 14.78 19.12
N ALA A 11 -14.77 15.97 18.56
CA ALA A 11 -15.51 16.21 17.32
C ALA A 11 -14.85 15.56 16.08
N ARG A 12 -13.55 15.29 16.12
CA ARG A 12 -12.79 14.64 15.04
C ARG A 12 -12.70 13.12 15.20
N LEU A 13 -12.62 12.63 16.44
CA LEU A 13 -12.46 11.19 16.73
C LEU A 13 -13.72 10.40 16.38
N GLY A 14 -14.91 10.91 16.67
CA GLY A 14 -16.15 10.21 16.39
C GLY A 14 -16.30 9.77 14.92
N PRO A 15 -16.16 10.67 13.93
CA PRO A 15 -16.20 10.30 12.53
C PRO A 15 -15.04 9.42 12.06
N ALA A 16 -13.86 9.54 12.68
CA ALA A 16 -12.66 8.78 12.35
C ALA A 16 -12.79 7.29 12.67
N LEU A 17 -13.43 6.97 13.80
CA LEU A 17 -13.59 5.61 14.31
C LEU A 17 -14.86 4.92 13.80
N GLN A 18 -15.62 5.53 12.91
CA GLN A 18 -16.75 4.85 12.27
C GLN A 18 -16.27 3.68 11.39
N GLY A 19 -16.98 2.55 11.43
CA GLY A 19 -16.64 1.37 10.64
C GLY A 19 -16.37 1.65 9.16
N PRO A 20 -17.21 2.46 8.46
CA PRO A 20 -16.93 2.83 7.07
C PRO A 20 -15.62 3.59 6.86
N SER A 21 -15.20 4.46 7.79
CA SER A 21 -13.93 5.19 7.69
C SER A 21 -12.73 4.28 7.87
N LEU A 22 -12.79 3.34 8.82
CA LEU A 22 -11.76 2.34 9.04
C LEU A 22 -11.62 1.38 7.85
N ALA A 23 -12.76 0.92 7.29
CA ALA A 23 -12.74 0.10 6.09
C ALA A 23 -12.17 0.86 4.88
N ARG A 24 -12.52 2.15 4.70
CA ARG A 24 -11.88 2.99 3.68
C ARG A 24 -10.37 3.08 3.90
N GLY A 25 -9.91 3.11 5.15
CA GLY A 25 -8.48 3.07 5.46
C GLY A 25 -7.76 1.89 4.82
N LEU A 26 -8.34 0.69 4.89
CA LEU A 26 -7.78 -0.48 4.21
C LEU A 26 -7.82 -0.35 2.68
N SER A 27 -8.90 0.18 2.12
CA SER A 27 -8.98 0.38 0.66
C SER A 27 -8.02 1.45 0.14
N GLN A 28 -7.58 2.39 0.98
CA GLN A 28 -6.56 3.39 0.61
C GLN A 28 -5.16 2.79 0.39
N ILE A 29 -4.91 1.55 0.80
CA ILE A 29 -3.68 0.82 0.42
C ILE A 29 -3.57 0.78 -1.12
N PHE A 30 -4.70 0.64 -1.81
CA PHE A 30 -4.82 0.67 -3.28
C PHE A 30 -5.43 1.99 -3.78
N PHE A 31 -5.32 3.08 -3.03
CA PHE A 31 -5.81 4.43 -3.36
C PHE A 31 -7.33 4.53 -3.55
N GLN A 32 -8.09 3.59 -2.98
CA GLN A 32 -9.54 3.58 -3.14
C GLN A 32 -10.26 4.14 -1.90
N ARG A 33 -11.34 4.90 -2.13
CA ARG A 33 -12.21 5.43 -1.07
C ARG A 33 -13.50 4.60 -1.00
N ASN A 34 -13.36 3.28 -0.97
CA ASN A 34 -14.49 2.35 -1.06
C ASN A 34 -14.57 1.43 0.15
N THR A 35 -15.70 1.48 0.87
CA THR A 35 -15.93 0.67 2.08
C THR A 35 -15.95 -0.83 1.77
N TRP A 36 -16.60 -1.24 0.66
CA TRP A 36 -16.70 -2.65 0.28
C TRP A 36 -15.34 -3.24 -0.09
N THR A 37 -14.53 -2.47 -0.82
CA THR A 37 -13.14 -2.85 -1.11
C THR A 37 -12.35 -3.05 0.18
N GLY A 38 -12.50 -2.13 1.14
CA GLY A 38 -11.83 -2.26 2.45
C GLY A 38 -12.27 -3.49 3.24
N LEU A 39 -13.55 -3.85 3.19
CA LEU A 39 -14.05 -5.07 3.82
C LEU A 39 -13.52 -6.34 3.15
N LEU A 40 -13.40 -6.36 1.81
CA LEU A 40 -12.79 -7.47 1.08
C LEU A 40 -11.29 -7.61 1.37
N ILE A 41 -10.58 -6.50 1.54
CA ILE A 41 -9.18 -6.51 1.98
C ILE A 41 -9.06 -7.05 3.42
N LEU A 42 -9.97 -6.65 4.32
CA LEU A 42 -10.00 -7.21 5.67
C LEU A 42 -10.27 -8.73 5.64
N ALA A 43 -11.22 -9.16 4.82
CA ALA A 43 -11.50 -10.58 4.63
C ALA A 43 -10.29 -11.34 4.08
N ALA A 44 -9.51 -10.74 3.18
CA ALA A 44 -8.26 -11.31 2.68
C ALA A 44 -7.23 -11.53 3.80
N PHE A 45 -7.07 -10.59 4.73
CA PHE A 45 -6.23 -10.75 5.91
C PHE A 45 -6.75 -11.87 6.84
N VAL A 46 -8.06 -11.95 7.07
CA VAL A 46 -8.67 -13.02 7.90
C VAL A 46 -8.46 -14.39 7.29
N VAL A 47 -8.59 -14.51 5.97
CA VAL A 47 -8.35 -15.77 5.23
C VAL A 47 -6.88 -16.18 5.30
N ALA A 48 -5.95 -15.20 5.30
CA ALA A 48 -4.53 -15.47 5.45
C ALA A 48 -4.21 -15.94 6.89
N ASP A 49 -4.52 -15.13 7.88
CA ASP A 49 -4.44 -15.43 9.31
C ASP A 49 -5.21 -14.37 10.12
N TRP A 50 -6.12 -14.81 11.00
CA TRP A 50 -6.91 -13.91 11.84
C TRP A 50 -6.05 -13.04 12.78
N ARG A 51 -4.85 -13.53 13.20
CA ARG A 51 -3.91 -12.77 14.05
C ARG A 51 -3.29 -11.62 13.25
N MET A 52 -2.97 -11.87 11.96
CA MET A 52 -2.54 -10.83 11.04
C MET A 52 -3.62 -9.76 10.87
N ALA A 53 -4.87 -10.18 10.65
CA ALA A 53 -6.00 -9.25 10.55
C ALA A 53 -6.17 -8.39 11.82
N LEU A 54 -5.94 -8.97 13.00
CA LEU A 54 -6.00 -8.23 14.27
C LEU A 54 -4.87 -7.20 14.39
N LEU A 55 -3.62 -7.56 14.03
CA LEU A 55 -2.48 -6.65 14.03
C LEU A 55 -2.68 -5.50 13.03
N VAL A 56 -3.21 -5.80 11.85
CA VAL A 56 -3.61 -4.81 10.84
C VAL A 56 -4.66 -3.84 11.38
N ALA A 57 -5.69 -4.36 12.05
CA ALA A 57 -6.74 -3.54 12.65
C ALA A 57 -6.18 -2.63 13.76
N ILE A 58 -5.32 -3.15 14.64
CA ILE A 58 -4.65 -2.37 15.69
C ILE A 58 -3.83 -1.24 15.08
N GLY A 59 -2.97 -1.54 14.09
CA GLY A 59 -2.15 -0.54 13.42
C GLY A 59 -3.00 0.53 12.70
N ALA A 60 -4.06 0.12 12.00
CA ALA A 60 -4.99 1.02 11.31
C ALA A 60 -5.69 1.97 12.28
N VAL A 61 -6.26 1.45 13.38
CA VAL A 61 -6.95 2.25 14.39
C VAL A 61 -5.95 3.20 15.07
N ALA A 62 -4.79 2.70 15.48
CA ALA A 62 -3.76 3.51 16.15
C ALA A 62 -3.31 4.70 15.27
N SER A 63 -3.04 4.45 13.99
CA SER A 63 -2.64 5.50 13.03
C SER A 63 -3.78 6.49 12.78
N THR A 64 -5.03 6.01 12.66
CA THR A 64 -6.20 6.86 12.46
C THR A 64 -6.45 7.77 13.66
N VAL A 65 -6.39 7.24 14.88
CA VAL A 65 -6.55 8.00 16.13
C VAL A 65 -5.43 9.03 16.26
N ALA A 66 -4.18 8.62 16.10
CA ALA A 66 -3.04 9.52 16.18
C ALA A 66 -3.13 10.64 15.13
N GLY A 67 -3.51 10.33 13.89
CA GLY A 67 -3.72 11.33 12.83
C GLY A 67 -4.83 12.31 13.16
N ALA A 68 -5.95 11.85 13.69
CA ALA A 68 -7.07 12.69 14.12
C ALA A 68 -6.65 13.65 15.26
N LEU A 69 -5.90 13.16 16.26
CA LEU A 69 -5.38 13.94 17.37
C LEU A 69 -4.36 15.00 16.90
N LEU A 70 -3.55 14.68 15.88
CA LEU A 70 -2.60 15.60 15.28
C LEU A 70 -3.26 16.61 14.32
N GLY A 71 -4.58 16.56 14.15
CA GLY A 71 -5.33 17.52 13.35
C GLY A 71 -5.38 17.22 11.86
N ALA A 72 -5.15 15.98 11.43
CA ALA A 72 -5.32 15.58 10.03
C ALA A 72 -6.76 15.81 9.55
N THR A 73 -6.93 16.29 8.30
CA THR A 73 -8.24 16.67 7.74
C THR A 73 -8.99 15.52 7.09
N ASP A 74 -8.27 14.59 6.46
CA ASP A 74 -8.84 13.55 5.58
C ASP A 74 -9.10 12.22 6.29
N VAL A 75 -9.40 12.28 7.60
CA VAL A 75 -9.59 11.09 8.45
C VAL A 75 -10.81 10.28 8.04
N ARG A 76 -11.91 10.95 7.61
CA ARG A 76 -13.15 10.30 7.14
C ARG A 76 -12.96 9.47 5.88
N ASP A 77 -11.98 9.85 5.07
CA ASP A 77 -11.63 9.17 3.82
C ASP A 77 -10.67 7.99 4.01
N GLY A 78 -10.27 7.73 5.26
CA GLY A 78 -9.36 6.64 5.60
C GLY A 78 -7.87 6.94 5.36
N MET A 79 -7.52 8.18 4.98
CA MET A 79 -6.15 8.56 4.60
C MET A 79 -5.12 8.42 5.72
N GLN A 80 -5.55 8.23 6.96
CA GLN A 80 -4.65 8.10 8.12
C GLN A 80 -4.44 6.65 8.55
N GLY A 81 -5.27 5.70 8.08
CA GLY A 81 -5.27 4.31 8.57
C GLY A 81 -4.38 3.34 7.81
N PHE A 82 -4.18 3.56 6.49
CA PHE A 82 -3.57 2.55 5.62
C PHE A 82 -2.09 2.27 5.92
N CYS A 83 -1.29 3.28 6.26
CA CYS A 83 0.10 3.08 6.63
C CYS A 83 0.24 2.28 7.93
N GLY A 84 -0.61 2.56 8.94
CA GLY A 84 -0.66 1.78 10.17
C GLY A 84 -1.13 0.35 9.95
N ALA A 85 -2.10 0.13 9.07
CA ALA A 85 -2.53 -1.22 8.67
C ALA A 85 -1.38 -2.04 8.09
N LEU A 86 -0.62 -1.45 7.15
CA LEU A 86 0.55 -2.09 6.55
C LEU A 86 1.69 -2.34 7.56
N VAL A 87 1.88 -1.43 8.54
CA VAL A 87 2.82 -1.71 9.65
C VAL A 87 2.36 -2.91 10.47
N GLY A 88 1.07 -3.03 10.78
CA GLY A 88 0.52 -4.21 11.45
C GLY A 88 0.79 -5.50 10.68
N ALA A 89 0.62 -5.48 9.35
CA ALA A 89 0.94 -6.61 8.47
C ALA A 89 2.45 -6.94 8.49
N ALA A 90 3.32 -5.93 8.35
CA ALA A 90 4.77 -6.11 8.38
C ALA A 90 5.27 -6.65 9.72
N VAL A 91 4.68 -6.20 10.83
CA VAL A 91 4.97 -6.73 12.17
C VAL A 91 4.58 -8.19 12.27
N TYR A 92 3.40 -8.59 11.72
CA TYR A 92 3.00 -10.00 11.68
C TYR A 92 3.99 -10.87 10.88
N VAL A 93 4.39 -10.42 9.70
CA VAL A 93 5.37 -11.13 8.86
C VAL A 93 6.70 -11.30 9.59
N SER A 94 7.16 -10.28 10.31
CA SER A 94 8.45 -10.32 11.01
C SER A 94 8.40 -11.07 12.33
N LEU A 95 7.33 -10.96 13.12
CA LEU A 95 7.25 -11.44 14.51
C LEU A 95 6.21 -12.53 14.73
N GLY A 96 5.37 -12.82 13.72
CA GLY A 96 4.23 -13.72 13.89
C GLY A 96 3.17 -13.16 14.85
N GLY A 97 2.35 -14.04 15.39
CA GLY A 97 1.28 -13.69 16.37
C GLY A 97 1.74 -13.66 17.82
N GLN A 98 3.01 -13.34 18.12
CA GLN A 98 3.54 -13.25 19.47
C GLN A 98 2.98 -12.04 20.24
N GLY A 99 2.91 -12.12 21.57
CA GLY A 99 2.34 -11.05 22.41
C GLY A 99 2.96 -9.67 22.17
N TRP A 100 4.27 -9.59 21.96
CA TRP A 100 4.99 -8.34 21.67
C TRP A 100 4.58 -7.71 20.32
N ALA A 101 4.18 -8.52 19.35
CA ALA A 101 3.77 -8.04 18.05
C ALA A 101 2.60 -7.05 18.15
N TYR A 102 1.66 -7.28 19.05
CA TYR A 102 0.49 -6.39 19.23
C TYR A 102 0.89 -5.01 19.75
N LEU A 103 1.83 -4.96 20.71
CA LEU A 103 2.36 -3.67 21.20
C LEU A 103 3.16 -2.95 20.12
N ILE A 104 3.99 -3.68 19.38
CA ILE A 104 4.81 -3.11 18.30
C ILE A 104 3.93 -2.58 17.17
N ALA A 105 2.86 -3.30 16.79
CA ALA A 105 1.89 -2.82 15.80
C ALA A 105 1.15 -1.56 16.27
N LEU A 106 0.80 -1.48 17.55
CA LEU A 106 0.18 -0.29 18.14
C LEU A 106 1.14 0.92 18.07
N VAL A 107 2.37 0.76 18.56
CA VAL A 107 3.38 1.83 18.54
C VAL A 107 3.71 2.26 17.11
N GLY A 108 3.90 1.30 16.19
CA GLY A 108 4.17 1.60 14.78
C GLY A 108 3.01 2.30 14.09
N GLY A 109 1.76 1.90 14.39
CA GLY A 109 0.59 2.60 13.91
C GLY A 109 0.56 4.06 14.37
N VAL A 110 0.83 4.33 15.65
CA VAL A 110 0.92 5.71 16.19
C VAL A 110 2.01 6.50 15.48
N LEU A 111 3.20 5.92 15.25
CA LEU A 111 4.33 6.58 14.59
C LEU A 111 4.05 6.90 13.11
N CYS A 112 3.20 6.15 12.42
CA CYS A 112 2.82 6.45 11.04
C CYS A 112 2.19 7.83 10.89
N ALA A 113 1.41 8.30 11.86
CA ALA A 113 0.70 9.57 11.76
C ALA A 113 1.64 10.78 11.67
N PRO A 114 2.60 11.02 12.59
CA PRO A 114 3.52 12.15 12.47
C PRO A 114 4.43 12.03 11.23
N VAL A 115 4.83 10.81 10.85
CA VAL A 115 5.64 10.59 9.64
C VAL A 115 4.83 10.94 8.39
N THR A 116 3.54 10.56 8.31
CA THR A 116 2.64 10.95 7.22
C THR A 116 2.53 12.48 7.13
N LEU A 117 2.31 13.17 8.26
CA LEU A 117 2.25 14.62 8.30
C LEU A 117 3.57 15.28 7.85
N ALA A 118 4.71 14.69 8.20
CA ALA A 118 6.02 15.17 7.75
C ALA A 118 6.15 15.09 6.22
N PHE A 119 5.75 13.98 5.59
CA PHE A 119 5.73 13.85 4.12
C PHE A 119 4.76 14.83 3.46
N VAL A 120 3.56 14.99 4.00
CA VAL A 120 2.57 15.96 3.47
C VAL A 120 3.13 17.37 3.52
N ARG A 121 3.77 17.78 4.63
CA ARG A 121 4.42 19.09 4.76
C ARG A 121 5.62 19.24 3.81
N LEU A 122 6.44 18.20 3.69
CA LEU A 122 7.59 18.18 2.79
C LEU A 122 7.15 18.41 1.34
N PHE A 123 6.18 17.64 0.86
CA PHE A 123 5.69 17.76 -0.52
C PHE A 123 4.83 18.99 -0.76
N GLY A 124 4.21 19.55 0.27
CA GLY A 124 3.55 20.86 0.24
C GLY A 124 4.51 22.06 0.30
N SER A 125 5.82 21.85 0.51
CA SER A 125 6.82 22.91 0.54
C SER A 125 7.02 23.55 -0.84
N ARG A 126 7.37 24.86 -0.87
CA ARG A 126 7.50 25.64 -2.11
C ARG A 126 8.26 24.94 -3.25
N PRO A 127 9.43 24.31 -3.03
CA PRO A 127 10.18 23.68 -4.13
C PRO A 127 9.49 22.42 -4.69
N LEU A 128 8.71 21.68 -3.86
CA LEU A 128 8.12 20.39 -4.23
C LEU A 128 6.63 20.47 -4.59
N ALA A 129 5.92 21.48 -4.11
CA ALA A 129 4.46 21.62 -4.32
C ALA A 129 4.06 21.60 -5.80
N ARG A 130 4.92 22.13 -6.69
CA ARG A 130 4.69 22.14 -8.15
C ARG A 130 4.57 20.71 -8.74
N PHE A 131 5.16 19.72 -8.11
CA PHE A 131 5.11 18.33 -8.60
C PHE A 131 3.90 17.57 -8.05
N ALA A 132 3.20 18.11 -7.04
CA ALA A 132 2.06 17.47 -6.39
C ALA A 132 2.32 15.99 -6.04
N LEU A 133 3.47 15.70 -5.41
CA LEU A 133 3.85 14.33 -5.05
C LEU A 133 3.00 13.83 -3.88
N PRO A 134 2.45 12.62 -3.97
CA PRO A 134 1.72 12.01 -2.87
C PRO A 134 2.68 11.39 -1.84
N ALA A 135 2.32 11.40 -0.56
CA ALA A 135 3.08 10.69 0.47
C ALA A 135 3.10 9.16 0.25
N THR A 136 2.05 8.63 -0.37
CA THR A 136 1.86 7.19 -0.65
C THR A 136 2.06 6.33 0.60
N THR A 137 2.70 5.17 0.48
CA THR A 137 3.06 4.28 1.59
C THR A 137 4.48 4.53 2.13
N ALA A 138 5.13 5.65 1.78
CA ALA A 138 6.46 5.99 2.30
C ALA A 138 6.52 6.07 3.84
N PRO A 139 5.50 6.62 4.54
CA PRO A 139 5.45 6.58 6.01
C PRO A 139 5.47 5.15 6.55
N PHE A 140 4.71 4.23 5.94
CA PHE A 140 4.76 2.81 6.29
C PHE A 140 6.16 2.23 6.12
N CYS A 141 6.78 2.42 4.96
CA CYS A 141 8.10 1.85 4.66
C CYS A 141 9.17 2.32 5.65
N LEU A 142 9.16 3.60 6.05
CA LEU A 142 10.09 4.11 7.05
C LEU A 142 9.85 3.49 8.43
N VAL A 143 8.59 3.51 8.90
CA VAL A 143 8.26 2.98 10.23
C VAL A 143 8.50 1.47 10.28
N ALA A 144 8.04 0.72 9.28
CA ALA A 144 8.23 -0.72 9.22
C ALA A 144 9.72 -1.11 9.10
N GLY A 145 10.52 -0.36 8.32
CA GLY A 145 11.96 -0.56 8.21
C GLY A 145 12.69 -0.36 9.55
N VAL A 146 12.38 0.72 10.27
CA VAL A 146 12.93 0.96 11.61
C VAL A 146 12.50 -0.16 12.58
N MET A 147 11.23 -0.55 12.56
CA MET A 147 10.75 -1.63 13.42
C MET A 147 11.39 -2.97 13.09
N HIS A 148 11.52 -3.31 11.81
CA HIS A 148 12.23 -4.52 11.39
C HIS A 148 13.66 -4.54 11.93
N ALA A 149 14.42 -3.44 11.77
CA ALA A 149 15.79 -3.35 12.24
C ALA A 149 15.92 -3.43 13.77
N THR A 150 15.00 -2.78 14.51
CA THR A 150 15.06 -2.72 15.98
C THR A 150 14.53 -4.00 16.66
N THR A 151 13.72 -4.81 15.95
CA THR A 151 13.17 -6.06 16.46
C THR A 151 13.87 -7.31 15.94
N ALA A 152 15.04 -7.17 15.32
CA ALA A 152 15.82 -8.28 14.76
C ALA A 152 15.96 -9.50 15.69
N PRO A 153 16.22 -9.34 17.01
CA PRO A 153 16.32 -10.49 17.94
C PRO A 153 14.99 -11.23 18.18
N LEU A 154 13.86 -10.62 17.86
CA LEU A 154 12.51 -11.15 18.09
C LEU A 154 11.90 -11.78 16.82
N GLN A 155 12.57 -11.66 15.68
CA GLN A 155 12.04 -12.11 14.40
C GLN A 155 11.91 -13.63 14.34
N VAL A 156 10.80 -14.07 13.75
CA VAL A 156 10.58 -15.48 13.44
C VAL A 156 11.12 -15.80 12.05
N ARG A 157 11.76 -16.97 11.91
CA ARG A 157 12.17 -17.44 10.59
C ARG A 157 10.92 -17.91 9.83
N SER A 158 10.63 -17.31 8.70
CA SER A 158 9.66 -17.85 7.76
C SER A 158 10.24 -19.14 7.15
N PRO A 159 9.45 -20.22 7.03
CA PRO A 159 9.89 -21.39 6.30
C PRO A 159 10.19 -21.03 4.85
N ALA A 160 11.26 -21.59 4.28
CA ALA A 160 11.54 -21.45 2.86
C ALA A 160 10.39 -22.07 2.05
N VAL A 161 9.80 -21.29 1.15
CA VAL A 161 8.75 -21.78 0.27
C VAL A 161 9.41 -22.47 -0.92
N HIS A 162 9.15 -23.75 -1.05
CA HIS A 162 9.56 -24.53 -2.21
C HIS A 162 8.35 -24.67 -3.14
N THR A 163 8.36 -23.95 -4.27
CA THR A 163 7.36 -24.17 -5.31
C THR A 163 7.74 -25.43 -6.10
N THR A 164 6.84 -26.40 -6.12
CA THR A 164 6.92 -27.59 -6.97
C THR A 164 6.15 -27.42 -8.29
N ASP A 165 5.54 -26.25 -8.47
CA ASP A 165 4.71 -25.93 -9.62
C ASP A 165 5.56 -25.73 -10.88
N GLY A 166 5.04 -26.14 -12.03
CA GLY A 166 5.65 -25.81 -13.33
C GLY A 166 5.58 -24.33 -13.63
N ALA A 167 6.47 -23.81 -14.48
CA ALA A 167 6.62 -22.39 -14.79
C ALA A 167 5.29 -21.67 -15.18
N VAL A 168 4.42 -22.33 -15.93
CA VAL A 168 3.11 -21.79 -16.32
C VAL A 168 2.18 -21.66 -15.11
N ALA A 169 2.12 -22.67 -14.26
CA ALA A 169 1.30 -22.62 -13.06
C ALA A 169 1.77 -21.54 -12.08
N THR A 170 3.10 -21.41 -11.91
CA THR A 170 3.73 -20.36 -11.10
C THR A 170 3.39 -18.98 -11.64
N PHE A 171 3.48 -18.78 -12.97
CA PHE A 171 3.09 -17.51 -13.59
C PHE A 171 1.61 -17.17 -13.36
N VAL A 172 0.69 -18.13 -13.57
CA VAL A 172 -0.75 -17.91 -13.33
C VAL A 172 -1.01 -17.61 -11.85
N ARG A 173 -0.35 -18.31 -10.94
CA ARG A 173 -0.41 -18.06 -9.51
C ARG A 173 0.06 -16.63 -9.18
N SER A 174 1.16 -16.19 -9.77
CA SER A 174 1.74 -14.87 -9.51
C SER A 174 0.78 -13.73 -9.84
N LEU A 175 -0.14 -13.91 -10.78
CA LEU A 175 -1.11 -12.87 -11.13
C LEU A 175 -2.02 -12.48 -9.96
N LEU A 176 -2.30 -13.40 -9.05
CA LEU A 176 -3.08 -13.12 -7.85
C LEU A 176 -2.21 -12.85 -6.64
N THR A 177 -1.08 -13.57 -6.48
CA THR A 177 -0.18 -13.32 -5.35
C THR A 177 0.51 -11.96 -5.43
N ASN A 178 0.81 -11.41 -6.61
CA ASN A 178 1.25 -10.02 -6.75
C ASN A 178 0.25 -9.02 -6.15
N VAL A 179 -1.06 -9.30 -6.28
CA VAL A 179 -2.09 -8.41 -5.73
C VAL A 179 -2.16 -8.54 -4.21
N SER A 180 -2.07 -9.75 -3.67
CA SER A 180 -2.10 -9.94 -2.22
C SER A 180 -0.77 -9.55 -1.55
N GLU A 181 0.35 -9.66 -2.24
CA GLU A 181 1.66 -9.29 -1.69
C GLU A 181 1.81 -7.77 -1.48
N VAL A 182 1.00 -6.94 -2.15
CA VAL A 182 0.87 -5.51 -1.82
C VAL A 182 0.57 -5.29 -0.33
N VAL A 183 -0.17 -6.21 0.28
CA VAL A 183 -0.52 -6.20 1.70
C VAL A 183 0.27 -7.23 2.51
N LEU A 184 1.39 -7.71 1.96
CA LEU A 184 2.30 -8.67 2.61
C LEU A 184 1.65 -10.05 2.88
N VAL A 185 0.79 -10.49 1.97
CA VAL A 185 0.10 -11.79 2.02
C VAL A 185 0.39 -12.57 0.74
N SER A 186 1.13 -13.66 0.81
CA SER A 186 1.37 -14.55 -0.33
C SER A 186 0.25 -15.60 -0.43
N SER A 187 -0.92 -15.22 -0.94
CA SER A 187 -2.10 -16.09 -1.04
C SER A 187 -2.94 -15.79 -2.27
N VAL A 188 -3.19 -16.81 -3.08
CA VAL A 188 -4.09 -16.72 -4.25
C VAL A 188 -5.51 -16.31 -3.85
N TRP A 189 -6.02 -16.84 -2.74
CA TRP A 189 -7.37 -16.52 -2.26
C TRP A 189 -7.49 -15.09 -1.76
N ALA A 190 -6.47 -14.62 -1.03
CA ALA A 190 -6.40 -13.23 -0.62
C ALA A 190 -6.29 -12.30 -1.83
N GLY A 191 -5.47 -12.66 -2.82
CA GLY A 191 -5.35 -11.92 -4.08
C GLY A 191 -6.65 -11.83 -4.85
N ALA A 192 -7.41 -12.93 -4.92
CA ALA A 192 -8.72 -12.95 -5.56
C ALA A 192 -9.74 -12.04 -4.85
N LEU A 193 -9.78 -12.06 -3.51
CA LEU A 193 -10.66 -11.18 -2.72
C LEU A 193 -10.30 -9.71 -2.91
N ILE A 194 -9.01 -9.38 -2.87
CA ILE A 194 -8.53 -8.00 -3.07
C ILE A 194 -8.85 -7.55 -4.48
N LEU A 195 -8.53 -8.34 -5.50
CA LEU A 195 -8.81 -8.01 -6.90
C LEU A 195 -10.31 -7.80 -7.14
N LEU A 196 -11.17 -8.66 -6.58
CA LEU A 196 -12.62 -8.46 -6.59
C LEU A 196 -12.98 -7.09 -5.98
N GLY A 197 -12.39 -6.75 -4.84
CA GLY A 197 -12.58 -5.45 -4.19
C GLY A 197 -12.17 -4.27 -5.07
N LEU A 198 -11.08 -4.40 -5.81
CA LEU A 198 -10.62 -3.37 -6.73
C LEU A 198 -11.59 -3.18 -7.90
N PHE A 199 -12.16 -4.27 -8.44
CA PHE A 199 -13.22 -4.19 -9.46
C PHE A 199 -14.52 -3.58 -8.91
N VAL A 200 -14.87 -3.87 -7.65
CA VAL A 200 -16.02 -3.24 -6.96
C VAL A 200 -15.82 -1.74 -6.79
N ALA A 201 -14.59 -1.29 -6.51
CA ALA A 201 -14.30 0.14 -6.45
C ALA A 201 -14.38 0.80 -7.83
N SER A 202 -13.72 0.22 -8.82
CA SER A 202 -13.70 0.69 -10.21
C SER A 202 -13.16 -0.39 -11.14
N TRP A 203 -13.86 -0.64 -12.27
CA TRP A 203 -13.37 -1.55 -13.27
C TRP A 203 -11.99 -1.14 -13.85
N LYS A 204 -11.72 0.17 -13.94
CA LYS A 204 -10.41 0.69 -14.39
C LYS A 204 -9.30 0.34 -13.41
N VAL A 205 -9.58 0.44 -12.10
CA VAL A 205 -8.61 0.09 -11.06
C VAL A 205 -8.34 -1.41 -11.05
N GLY A 206 -9.39 -2.24 -11.17
CA GLY A 206 -9.23 -3.69 -11.32
C GLY A 206 -8.39 -4.07 -12.54
N LEU A 207 -8.67 -3.47 -13.72
CA LEU A 207 -7.87 -3.69 -14.92
C LEU A 207 -6.41 -3.20 -14.76
N ALA A 208 -6.20 -2.06 -14.11
CA ALA A 208 -4.85 -1.56 -13.84
C ALA A 208 -4.06 -2.51 -12.92
N ALA A 209 -4.71 -3.08 -11.91
CA ALA A 209 -4.11 -4.09 -11.06
C ALA A 209 -3.70 -5.35 -11.84
N VAL A 210 -4.59 -5.86 -12.70
CA VAL A 210 -4.28 -7.00 -13.59
C VAL A 210 -3.12 -6.67 -14.53
N LEU A 211 -3.16 -5.49 -15.17
CA LEU A 211 -2.08 -5.04 -16.06
C LEU A 211 -0.74 -4.98 -15.32
N GLY A 212 -0.73 -4.35 -14.13
CA GLY A 212 0.49 -4.24 -13.32
C GLY A 212 1.02 -5.61 -12.90
N SER A 213 0.14 -6.53 -12.53
CA SER A 213 0.50 -7.90 -12.19
C SER A 213 1.10 -8.67 -13.37
N VAL A 214 0.46 -8.61 -14.54
CA VAL A 214 0.93 -9.29 -15.76
C VAL A 214 2.28 -8.72 -16.19
N VAL A 215 2.40 -7.40 -16.34
CA VAL A 215 3.64 -6.74 -16.77
C VAL A 215 4.75 -6.98 -15.74
N GLY A 216 4.45 -6.88 -14.44
CA GLY A 216 5.41 -7.15 -13.38
C GLY A 216 5.95 -8.58 -13.43
N SER A 217 5.07 -9.58 -13.58
CA SER A 217 5.49 -10.99 -13.69
C SER A 217 6.27 -11.28 -14.96
N LEU A 218 5.90 -10.70 -16.12
CA LEU A 218 6.66 -10.85 -17.37
C LEU A 218 8.05 -10.24 -17.26
N CYS A 219 8.16 -9.04 -16.67
CA CYS A 219 9.46 -8.41 -16.42
C CYS A 219 10.30 -9.22 -15.43
N ALA A 220 9.71 -9.77 -14.39
CA ALA A 220 10.40 -10.63 -13.43
C ALA A 220 10.98 -11.87 -14.11
N LEU A 221 10.21 -12.54 -14.98
CA LEU A 221 10.70 -13.67 -15.78
C LEU A 221 11.86 -13.25 -16.69
N ALA A 222 11.73 -12.11 -17.38
CA ALA A 222 12.76 -11.60 -18.29
C ALA A 222 14.05 -11.20 -17.53
N LEU A 223 13.94 -10.79 -16.27
CA LEU A 223 15.05 -10.41 -15.39
C LEU A 223 15.64 -11.60 -14.61
N GLY A 224 15.12 -12.81 -14.79
CA GLY A 224 15.69 -14.03 -14.20
C GLY A 224 15.34 -14.25 -12.72
N TRP A 225 14.22 -13.69 -12.23
CA TRP A 225 13.75 -13.96 -10.87
C TRP A 225 13.48 -15.45 -10.63
N SER A 226 13.64 -15.89 -9.37
CA SER A 226 13.37 -17.28 -9.01
C SER A 226 11.88 -17.60 -9.18
N GLN A 227 11.57 -18.87 -9.49
CA GLN A 227 10.17 -19.34 -9.55
C GLN A 227 9.47 -19.23 -8.18
N ALA A 228 10.21 -19.33 -7.08
CA ALA A 228 9.67 -19.17 -5.73
C ALA A 228 9.21 -17.71 -5.51
N ASP A 229 10.08 -16.73 -5.74
CA ASP A 229 9.76 -15.32 -5.57
C ASP A 229 8.63 -14.86 -6.49
N LEU A 230 8.63 -15.37 -7.74
CA LEU A 230 7.54 -15.11 -8.69
C LEU A 230 6.22 -15.67 -8.17
N GLY A 231 6.18 -16.92 -7.73
CA GLY A 231 4.97 -17.60 -7.24
C GLY A 231 4.41 -16.98 -5.96
N GLU A 232 5.25 -16.37 -5.13
CA GLU A 232 4.86 -15.66 -3.91
C GLU A 232 4.41 -14.21 -4.17
N GLY A 233 4.65 -13.68 -5.38
CA GLY A 233 4.28 -12.31 -5.75
C GLY A 233 5.32 -11.26 -5.40
N LEU A 234 6.48 -11.65 -4.86
CA LEU A 234 7.54 -10.72 -4.43
C LEU A 234 8.13 -9.91 -5.59
N ALA A 235 8.11 -10.47 -6.79
CA ALA A 235 8.67 -9.82 -7.97
C ALA A 235 7.72 -8.80 -8.63
N GLY A 236 6.40 -8.92 -8.42
CA GLY A 236 5.42 -8.15 -9.20
C GLY A 236 4.52 -7.20 -8.41
N TYR A 237 4.43 -7.31 -7.08
CA TYR A 237 3.48 -6.53 -6.27
C TYR A 237 3.65 -5.01 -6.39
N SER A 238 4.87 -4.52 -6.44
CA SER A 238 5.15 -3.09 -6.63
C SER A 238 4.67 -2.58 -7.99
N GLY A 239 4.69 -3.45 -9.03
CA GLY A 239 4.14 -3.16 -10.35
C GLY A 239 2.63 -2.95 -10.34
N VAL A 240 1.88 -3.69 -9.52
CA VAL A 240 0.43 -3.51 -9.32
C VAL A 240 0.12 -2.08 -8.85
N LEU A 241 0.83 -1.61 -7.81
CA LEU A 241 0.64 -0.25 -7.30
C LEU A 241 1.04 0.83 -8.31
N THR A 242 2.17 0.64 -9.00
CA THR A 242 2.63 1.58 -10.03
C THR A 242 1.63 1.70 -11.18
N ALA A 243 1.08 0.56 -11.63
CA ALA A 243 0.07 0.56 -12.69
C ALA A 243 -1.19 1.32 -12.29
N ILE A 244 -1.75 1.06 -11.10
CA ILE A 244 -2.92 1.79 -10.58
C ILE A 244 -2.61 3.28 -10.43
N ALA A 245 -1.46 3.61 -9.83
CA ALA A 245 -1.03 4.98 -9.56
C ALA A 245 -0.97 5.83 -10.83
N LEU A 246 -0.35 5.32 -11.89
CA LEU A 246 -0.07 6.08 -13.11
C LEU A 246 -1.20 6.03 -14.15
N SER A 247 -2.02 4.96 -14.19
CA SER A 247 -3.09 4.85 -15.18
C SER A 247 -4.39 5.50 -14.77
N VAL A 248 -4.69 5.55 -13.43
CA VAL A 248 -6.04 5.88 -12.94
C VAL A 248 -6.04 6.93 -11.82
N VAL A 249 -5.01 6.91 -10.92
CA VAL A 249 -5.09 7.68 -9.67
C VAL A 249 -4.41 9.05 -9.78
N PHE A 250 -3.13 9.10 -10.10
CA PHE A 250 -2.36 10.34 -10.10
C PHE A 250 -2.27 11.03 -11.45
N LEU A 251 -2.67 10.36 -12.52
CA LEU A 251 -2.81 10.92 -13.85
C LEU A 251 -4.24 10.71 -14.34
N ARG A 252 -4.74 11.65 -15.18
CA ARG A 252 -6.04 11.50 -15.85
C ARG A 252 -6.00 10.26 -16.73
N SER A 253 -6.97 9.37 -16.54
CA SER A 253 -7.03 8.11 -17.29
C SER A 253 -7.19 8.37 -18.79
N SER A 254 -6.21 7.99 -19.57
CA SER A 254 -6.08 8.16 -21.03
C SER A 254 -5.20 7.05 -21.61
N VAL A 255 -5.21 6.87 -22.92
CA VAL A 255 -4.30 5.91 -23.57
C VAL A 255 -2.84 6.21 -23.20
N ALA A 256 -2.45 7.48 -23.17
CA ALA A 256 -1.09 7.89 -22.80
C ALA A 256 -0.73 7.48 -21.36
N SER A 257 -1.65 7.68 -20.38
CA SER A 257 -1.39 7.30 -18.99
C SER A 257 -1.33 5.78 -18.80
N TRP A 258 -2.10 5.00 -19.57
CA TRP A 258 -2.04 3.54 -19.54
C TRP A 258 -0.73 3.00 -20.14
N LEU A 259 -0.28 3.54 -21.26
CA LEU A 259 1.04 3.19 -21.85
C LEU A 259 2.18 3.61 -20.90
N TYR A 260 2.05 4.78 -20.29
CA TYR A 260 3.00 5.26 -19.29
C TYR A 260 3.04 4.37 -18.04
N ALA A 261 1.89 3.83 -17.64
CA ALA A 261 1.79 2.88 -16.54
C ALA A 261 2.48 1.54 -16.86
N VAL A 262 2.39 1.04 -18.09
CA VAL A 262 3.14 -0.15 -18.54
C VAL A 262 4.65 0.11 -18.43
N LEU A 263 5.14 1.23 -18.97
CA LEU A 263 6.54 1.62 -18.84
C LEU A 263 6.96 1.75 -17.37
N GLY A 264 6.13 2.43 -16.56
CA GLY A 264 6.38 2.60 -15.13
C GLY A 264 6.47 1.27 -14.39
N THR A 265 5.60 0.31 -14.70
CA THR A 265 5.65 -1.03 -14.13
C THR A 265 6.93 -1.77 -14.50
N ALA A 266 7.37 -1.69 -15.76
CA ALA A 266 8.62 -2.29 -16.18
C ALA A 266 9.84 -1.66 -15.46
N ILE A 267 9.87 -0.34 -15.33
CA ILE A 267 10.91 0.35 -14.53
C ILE A 267 10.86 -0.09 -13.07
N THR A 268 9.66 -0.22 -12.49
CA THR A 268 9.49 -0.68 -11.11
C THR A 268 10.07 -2.08 -10.90
N ALA A 269 9.90 -2.99 -11.86
CA ALA A 269 10.49 -4.33 -11.79
C ALA A 269 12.02 -4.29 -11.74
N VAL A 270 12.66 -3.42 -12.54
CA VAL A 270 14.11 -3.20 -12.50
C VAL A 270 14.55 -2.60 -11.16
N VAL A 271 13.81 -1.60 -10.64
CA VAL A 271 14.11 -0.99 -9.34
C VAL A 271 13.95 -2.00 -8.21
N THR A 272 12.94 -2.89 -8.28
CA THR A 272 12.75 -3.97 -7.29
C THR A 272 13.96 -4.91 -7.27
N LEU A 273 14.42 -5.34 -8.43
CA LEU A 273 15.61 -6.20 -8.53
C LEU A 273 16.85 -5.51 -7.99
N ALA A 274 17.09 -4.25 -8.40
CA ALA A 274 18.25 -3.50 -7.95
C ALA A 274 18.28 -3.29 -6.42
N LEU A 275 17.13 -3.09 -5.79
CA LEU A 275 17.04 -2.98 -4.34
C LEU A 275 17.28 -4.34 -3.66
N ASN A 276 16.75 -5.44 -4.20
CA ASN A 276 17.01 -6.78 -3.69
C ASN A 276 18.49 -7.16 -3.75
N ASP A 277 19.19 -6.76 -4.83
CA ASP A 277 20.62 -7.01 -4.97
C ASP A 277 21.47 -6.12 -4.02
N ALA A 278 20.93 -4.97 -3.63
CA ALA A 278 21.65 -4.01 -2.80
C ALA A 278 21.59 -4.32 -1.29
N THR A 279 20.56 -5.02 -0.80
CA THR A 279 20.37 -5.29 0.63
C THR A 279 19.40 -6.43 0.88
N ASP A 280 19.67 -7.21 1.93
CA ASP A 280 18.79 -8.28 2.43
C ASP A 280 17.60 -7.74 3.27
N ALA A 281 17.53 -6.45 3.53
CA ALA A 281 16.43 -5.86 4.28
C ALA A 281 15.14 -5.78 3.46
N PRO A 282 13.96 -5.93 4.07
CA PRO A 282 12.69 -5.82 3.36
C PRO A 282 12.52 -4.43 2.72
N HIS A 283 12.32 -4.39 1.41
CA HIS A 283 12.13 -3.13 0.69
C HIS A 283 10.70 -2.61 0.76
N TYR A 284 9.77 -3.46 1.19
CA TYR A 284 8.34 -3.12 1.20
C TYR A 284 7.93 -2.51 -0.14
N THR A 285 7.23 -1.41 -0.12
CA THR A 285 6.73 -0.73 -1.32
C THR A 285 7.66 0.37 -1.87
N TRP A 286 8.92 0.47 -1.41
CA TRP A 286 9.87 1.46 -1.92
C TRP A 286 10.03 1.45 -3.45
N PRO A 287 10.10 0.27 -4.13
CA PRO A 287 10.27 0.27 -5.58
C PRO A 287 9.18 1.07 -6.30
N TYR A 288 7.89 0.85 -5.96
CA TYR A 288 6.81 1.60 -6.59
C TYR A 288 6.81 3.08 -6.19
N ILE A 289 7.15 3.41 -4.94
CA ILE A 289 7.18 4.79 -4.43
C ILE A 289 8.19 5.62 -5.23
N LEU A 290 9.43 5.16 -5.28
CA LEU A 290 10.53 5.84 -5.96
C LEU A 290 10.24 6.00 -7.45
N THR A 291 9.80 4.92 -8.11
CA THR A 291 9.44 4.95 -9.53
C THR A 291 8.27 5.90 -9.78
N THR A 292 7.22 5.83 -8.97
CA THR A 292 6.05 6.70 -9.13
C THR A 292 6.41 8.17 -8.92
N TRP A 293 7.19 8.51 -7.89
CA TRP A 293 7.63 9.90 -7.69
C TRP A 293 8.45 10.42 -8.87
N ALA A 294 9.44 9.65 -9.32
CA ALA A 294 10.26 10.04 -10.47
C ALA A 294 9.41 10.25 -11.73
N LEU A 295 8.51 9.32 -12.03
CA LEU A 295 7.65 9.38 -13.20
C LEU A 295 6.59 10.49 -13.09
N LEU A 296 6.09 10.81 -11.89
CA LEU A 296 5.20 11.95 -11.69
C LEU A 296 5.91 13.30 -11.89
N VAL A 297 7.20 13.40 -11.56
CA VAL A 297 8.02 14.58 -11.90
C VAL A 297 8.18 14.68 -13.42
N VAL A 298 8.54 13.60 -14.10
CA VAL A 298 8.68 13.56 -15.58
C VAL A 298 7.35 13.92 -16.26
N ALA A 299 6.22 13.41 -15.74
CA ALA A 299 4.89 13.67 -16.29
C ALA A 299 4.53 15.17 -16.33
N THR A 300 5.12 16.01 -15.46
CA THR A 300 4.88 17.46 -15.50
C THR A 300 5.38 18.12 -16.78
N ALA A 301 6.34 17.53 -17.46
CA ALA A 301 6.89 18.00 -18.72
C ALA A 301 6.17 17.42 -19.96
N VAL A 302 5.26 16.46 -19.78
CA VAL A 302 4.60 15.76 -20.89
C VAL A 302 3.12 16.19 -20.99
N PRO A 303 2.72 16.97 -22.01
CA PRO A 303 1.36 17.52 -22.10
C PRO A 303 0.23 16.47 -22.17
N ALA A 304 0.54 15.25 -22.63
CA ALA A 304 -0.41 14.14 -22.70
C ALA A 304 -0.70 13.48 -21.33
N LEU A 305 0.16 13.74 -20.31
CA LEU A 305 0.10 13.13 -18.97
C LEU A 305 -0.41 14.16 -17.95
N ARG A 306 -1.70 14.50 -18.05
CA ARG A 306 -2.32 15.51 -17.17
C ARG A 306 -2.69 14.91 -15.81
N ARG A 307 -2.64 15.73 -14.76
CA ARG A 307 -3.21 15.41 -13.45
C ARG A 307 -4.74 15.37 -13.51
N PRO A 308 -5.40 14.59 -12.65
CA PRO A 308 -6.86 14.70 -12.46
C PRO A 308 -7.22 16.12 -12.01
N GLU A 309 -8.37 16.61 -12.46
CA GLU A 309 -8.91 17.88 -11.95
C GLU A 309 -9.31 17.72 -10.48
N PRO A 310 -9.12 18.74 -9.63
CA PRO A 310 -9.61 18.70 -8.26
C PRO A 310 -11.12 18.47 -8.24
N ALA A 311 -11.58 17.53 -7.42
CA ALA A 311 -13.00 17.30 -7.23
C ALA A 311 -13.64 18.59 -6.63
N GLY A 312 -14.38 19.35 -7.44
CA GLY A 312 -15.09 20.56 -6.97
C GLY A 312 -15.17 21.72 -7.94
N THR A 313 -14.77 21.59 -9.21
CA THR A 313 -14.89 22.66 -10.23
C THR A 313 -15.94 22.38 -11.31
N ALA A 314 -16.96 21.52 -10.99
CA ALA A 314 -18.12 21.33 -11.87
C ALA A 314 -19.40 21.77 -11.15
#